data_04bf78734044d23e117e84a77dd4a537
#
_entry.id   04bf78734044d23e117e84a77dd4a537
#
_cell.length_a   1.000
_cell.length_b   1.000
_cell.length_c   1.000
_cell.angle_alpha   90.00
_cell.angle_beta   90.00
_cell.angle_gamma   90.00
#
_symmetry.space_group_name_H-M   'P 1'
#
loop_
_entity.id
_entity.type
_entity.pdbx_description
1 polymer ?
#
loop_
_entity_poly.entity_id
_entity_poly.type
_entity_poly.pdbx_seq_one_letter_code
_entity_poly.pdbx_strand_id
1 'polypeptide(L)'
;MIASGETSGLDRIFICMKHTVSPFLLPDLFFAGRAVLTFNNDTKGTHMTVKVKQVRDRQDRKKKLPIFFVSISLLGDKEQGMVFAGTIFQESGHVKLGRNVDPTSRLARALAFLAQAVKDPSILRANNVSFQHEGRCCSCGMALTHPSSIPVGFGPDCLKSKMKDPDFANMFRLTFPDFKY
;
A
#
# COMPACT_ATOMS: atom_id res chain seq x y z
N MET A 1 -15.77 -47.72 23.95
CA MET A 1 -15.20 -46.51 24.58
C MET A 1 -13.92 -46.16 23.86
N ILE A 2 -13.96 -45.26 22.89
CA ILE A 2 -12.76 -44.68 22.32
C ILE A 2 -13.06 -43.19 22.17
N ALA A 3 -12.24 -42.39 22.80
CA ALA A 3 -12.37 -40.96 22.97
C ALA A 3 -12.23 -40.21 21.62
N SER A 4 -13.18 -39.34 21.42
CA SER A 4 -13.17 -38.30 20.38
C SER A 4 -12.03 -37.31 20.65
N GLY A 5 -11.02 -37.30 19.79
CA GLY A 5 -9.96 -36.31 19.79
C GLY A 5 -10.52 -34.94 19.37
N GLU A 6 -10.61 -34.04 20.30
CA GLU A 6 -10.81 -32.61 20.04
C GLU A 6 -9.54 -32.05 19.36
N THR A 7 -9.64 -31.78 18.08
CA THR A 7 -8.60 -31.00 17.37
C THR A 7 -8.66 -29.57 17.91
N SER A 8 -7.63 -29.24 18.68
CA SER A 8 -7.43 -27.96 19.36
C SER A 8 -7.49 -26.79 18.37
N GLY A 9 -8.19 -25.72 18.78
CA GLY A 9 -8.38 -24.47 18.06
C GLY A 9 -7.13 -23.64 17.79
N LEU A 10 -5.94 -24.24 17.80
CA LEU A 10 -4.65 -23.60 17.53
C LEU A 10 -4.32 -23.53 16.02
N ASP A 11 -4.94 -24.37 15.17
CA ASP A 11 -4.66 -24.39 13.74
C ASP A 11 -5.36 -23.27 12.94
N ARG A 12 -6.27 -22.52 13.56
CA ARG A 12 -6.95 -21.40 12.93
C ARG A 12 -6.31 -20.02 13.14
N ILE A 13 -5.28 -19.92 13.99
CA ILE A 13 -4.59 -18.66 14.31
C ILE A 13 -3.49 -18.33 13.30
N PHE A 14 -3.11 -19.27 12.43
CA PHE A 14 -2.02 -19.07 11.48
C PHE A 14 -2.40 -18.35 10.17
N ILE A 15 -3.64 -17.91 9.99
CA ILE A 15 -4.14 -17.38 8.70
C ILE A 15 -4.36 -15.87 8.71
N CYS A 16 -3.70 -15.11 9.51
CA CYS A 16 -3.63 -13.66 9.25
C CYS A 16 -2.54 -12.97 10.08
N MET A 17 -1.31 -13.34 9.92
CA MET A 17 -0.23 -12.37 10.18
C MET A 17 -0.31 -11.33 9.05
N LYS A 18 -1.16 -10.34 9.24
CA LYS A 18 -1.18 -9.11 8.45
C LYS A 18 0.21 -8.51 8.61
N HIS A 19 1.02 -8.56 7.56
CA HIS A 19 2.34 -7.98 7.56
C HIS A 19 2.20 -6.46 7.59
N THR A 20 2.08 -5.93 8.81
CA THR A 20 2.06 -4.47 9.01
C THR A 20 3.40 -3.92 8.57
N VAL A 21 3.37 -3.06 7.57
CA VAL A 21 4.56 -2.43 7.02
C VAL A 21 4.88 -1.18 7.82
N SER A 22 6.16 -0.86 7.99
CA SER A 22 6.58 0.38 8.64
C SER A 22 5.97 1.60 7.95
N PRO A 23 5.34 2.54 8.69
CA PRO A 23 4.77 3.76 8.11
C PRO A 23 5.75 4.55 7.25
N PHE A 24 7.02 4.57 7.59
CA PHE A 24 8.06 5.28 6.85
C PHE A 24 8.29 4.77 5.42
N LEU A 25 7.91 3.52 5.13
CA LEU A 25 7.96 2.96 3.78
C LEU A 25 6.76 3.38 2.90
N LEU A 26 5.76 4.03 3.46
CA LEU A 26 4.55 4.37 2.71
C LEU A 26 4.84 5.17 1.42
N PRO A 27 5.67 6.23 1.41
CA PRO A 27 5.95 6.97 0.19
C PRO A 27 6.56 6.08 -0.90
N ASP A 28 7.51 5.25 -0.54
CA ASP A 28 8.23 4.38 -1.47
C ASP A 28 7.33 3.28 -2.05
N LEU A 29 6.50 2.69 -1.23
CA LEU A 29 5.53 1.68 -1.68
C LEU A 29 4.44 2.31 -2.54
N PHE A 30 3.91 3.45 -2.12
CA PHE A 30 2.83 4.16 -2.81
C PHE A 30 3.27 4.60 -4.22
N PHE A 31 4.45 5.19 -4.33
CA PHE A 31 5.01 5.67 -5.59
C PHE A 31 5.86 4.64 -6.35
N ALA A 32 5.83 3.37 -5.94
CA ALA A 32 6.61 2.32 -6.62
C ALA A 32 6.13 1.99 -8.04
N GLY A 33 4.86 2.29 -8.37
CA GLY A 33 4.33 2.13 -9.72
C GLY A 33 3.07 1.27 -9.86
N ARG A 34 2.89 0.24 -9.03
CA ARG A 34 1.73 -0.69 -9.08
C ARG A 34 1.33 -1.17 -7.69
N ALA A 35 1.22 -0.26 -6.75
CA ALA A 35 0.87 -0.63 -5.38
C ALA A 35 -0.61 -1.00 -5.22
N VAL A 36 -0.87 -2.00 -4.40
CA VAL A 36 -2.19 -2.29 -3.84
C VAL A 36 -1.99 -2.38 -2.32
N LEU A 37 -2.55 -1.43 -1.60
CA LEU A 37 -2.36 -1.24 -0.17
C LEU A 37 -3.71 -1.22 0.53
N THR A 38 -3.82 -1.90 1.67
CA THR A 38 -4.98 -1.83 2.54
C THR A 38 -4.62 -1.07 3.81
N PHE A 39 -5.37 -0.01 4.09
CA PHE A 39 -5.26 0.82 5.27
C PHE A 39 -6.37 0.43 6.25
N ASN A 40 -6.00 0.14 7.50
CA ASN A 40 -6.93 -0.24 8.56
C ASN A 40 -6.93 0.86 9.63
N ASN A 41 -8.11 1.33 10.01
CA ASN A 41 -8.25 2.16 11.20
C ASN A 41 -8.61 1.25 12.37
N ASP A 42 -7.65 1.01 13.25
CA ASP A 42 -7.78 0.04 14.33
C ASP A 42 -8.80 0.49 15.39
N THR A 43 -8.98 1.81 15.57
CA THR A 43 -9.96 2.37 16.50
C THR A 43 -11.39 2.23 16.00
N LYS A 44 -11.62 2.44 14.68
CA LYS A 44 -12.97 2.45 14.09
C LYS A 44 -13.37 1.10 13.50
N GLY A 45 -12.46 0.13 13.42
CA GLY A 45 -12.69 -1.16 12.77
C GLY A 45 -13.01 -1.04 11.28
N THR A 46 -12.58 0.05 10.63
CA THR A 46 -12.83 0.30 9.20
C THR A 46 -11.56 0.14 8.40
N HIS A 47 -11.70 -0.25 7.14
CA HIS A 47 -10.56 -0.30 6.22
C HIS A 47 -10.89 0.29 4.85
N MET A 48 -9.85 0.64 4.12
CA MET A 48 -9.93 0.99 2.71
C MET A 48 -8.80 0.31 1.94
N THR A 49 -9.09 -0.18 0.75
CA THR A 49 -8.08 -0.70 -0.16
C THR A 49 -7.82 0.31 -1.27
N VAL A 50 -6.55 0.56 -1.52
CA VAL A 50 -6.08 1.58 -2.44
C VAL A 50 -5.22 0.93 -3.52
N LYS A 51 -5.57 1.16 -4.78
CA LYS A 51 -4.78 0.75 -5.93
C LYS A 51 -4.13 1.97 -6.57
N VAL A 52 -2.83 1.96 -6.66
CA VAL A 52 -2.02 3.03 -7.24
C VAL A 52 -1.36 2.55 -8.51
N LYS A 53 -1.48 3.31 -9.57
CA LYS A 53 -0.87 3.01 -10.87
C LYS A 53 -0.14 4.22 -11.43
N GLN A 54 1.16 4.07 -11.67
CA GLN A 54 1.96 5.11 -12.32
C GLN A 54 1.59 5.26 -13.78
N VAL A 55 1.45 6.50 -14.22
CA VAL A 55 1.17 6.84 -15.61
C VAL A 55 2.44 6.69 -16.44
N ARG A 56 2.29 6.17 -17.65
CA ARG A 56 3.36 6.11 -18.64
C ARG A 56 3.14 7.16 -19.71
N ASP A 57 4.22 7.65 -20.27
CA ASP A 57 4.16 8.55 -21.40
C ASP A 57 3.42 7.89 -22.59
N ARG A 58 2.62 8.66 -23.32
CA ARG A 58 1.86 8.14 -24.47
C ARG A 58 2.74 7.83 -25.67
N GLN A 59 3.78 8.63 -25.87
CA GLN A 59 4.71 8.50 -27.00
C GLN A 59 5.81 7.48 -26.69
N ASP A 60 6.34 7.49 -25.46
CA ASP A 60 7.32 6.53 -24.98
C ASP A 60 6.76 5.72 -23.77
N ARG A 61 6.21 4.55 -24.05
CA ARG A 61 5.63 3.68 -23.02
C ARG A 61 6.64 3.15 -21.99
N LYS A 62 7.96 3.28 -22.27
CA LYS A 62 9.01 2.93 -21.29
C LYS A 62 9.20 4.05 -20.28
N LYS A 63 8.91 5.30 -20.65
CA LYS A 63 9.03 6.46 -19.78
C LYS A 63 7.88 6.52 -18.80
N LYS A 64 8.20 6.48 -17.52
CA LYS A 64 7.27 6.66 -16.41
C LYS A 64 7.18 8.14 -16.06
N LEU A 65 5.96 8.63 -15.87
CA LEU A 65 5.71 10.01 -15.43
C LEU A 65 5.54 10.03 -13.90
N PRO A 66 5.86 11.14 -13.21
CA PRO A 66 5.64 11.29 -11.77
C PRO A 66 4.16 11.58 -11.44
N ILE A 67 3.26 10.84 -12.09
CA ILE A 67 1.81 10.98 -12.04
C ILE A 67 1.21 9.63 -11.68
N PHE A 68 0.34 9.61 -10.65
CA PHE A 68 -0.22 8.37 -10.13
C PHE A 68 -1.74 8.41 -10.10
N PHE A 69 -2.37 7.46 -10.76
CA PHE A 69 -3.80 7.21 -10.69
C PHE A 69 -4.12 6.43 -9.42
N VAL A 70 -5.09 6.92 -8.67
CA VAL A 70 -5.51 6.33 -7.40
C VAL A 70 -6.95 5.89 -7.50
N SER A 71 -7.19 4.59 -7.26
CA SER A 71 -8.52 4.02 -7.10
C SER A 71 -8.66 3.51 -5.68
N ILE A 72 -9.83 3.69 -5.09
CA ILE A 72 -10.11 3.36 -3.69
C ILE A 72 -11.37 2.51 -3.61
N SER A 73 -11.35 1.49 -2.74
CA SER A 73 -12.52 0.75 -2.29
C SER A 73 -12.69 1.01 -0.79
N LEU A 74 -13.86 1.49 -0.37
CA LEU A 74 -14.19 1.76 1.03
C LEU A 74 -15.02 0.61 1.60
N LEU A 75 -14.78 0.23 2.86
CA LEU A 75 -15.61 -0.75 3.56
C LEU A 75 -17.05 -0.24 3.68
N GLY A 76 -18.00 -1.07 3.29
CA GLY A 76 -19.43 -0.76 3.29
C GLY A 76 -20.01 -0.46 1.89
N ASP A 77 -19.17 -0.13 0.93
CA ASP A 77 -19.59 0.03 -0.48
C ASP A 77 -19.49 -1.32 -1.20
N LYS A 78 -20.25 -2.32 -0.73
CA LYS A 78 -20.19 -3.70 -1.25
C LYS A 78 -20.48 -3.81 -2.75
N GLU A 79 -21.13 -2.81 -3.33
CA GLU A 79 -21.54 -2.81 -4.73
C GLU A 79 -20.57 -2.08 -5.68
N GLN A 80 -19.70 -1.20 -5.16
CA GLN A 80 -18.91 -0.31 -6.03
C GLN A 80 -17.48 -0.78 -6.33
N GLY A 81 -16.94 -1.77 -5.60
CA GLY A 81 -15.58 -2.25 -5.84
C GLY A 81 -14.52 -1.13 -5.79
N MET A 82 -13.55 -1.15 -6.72
CA MET A 82 -12.52 -0.13 -6.87
C MET A 82 -13.00 1.04 -7.71
N VAL A 83 -13.18 2.22 -7.10
CA VAL A 83 -13.59 3.46 -7.77
C VAL A 83 -12.38 4.36 -8.01
N PHE A 84 -12.26 4.94 -9.21
CA PHE A 84 -11.23 5.94 -9.49
C PHE A 84 -11.48 7.21 -8.68
N ALA A 85 -10.61 7.48 -7.71
CA ALA A 85 -10.73 8.63 -6.82
C ALA A 85 -10.06 9.88 -7.40
N GLY A 86 -8.95 9.73 -8.11
CA GLY A 86 -8.23 10.86 -8.68
C GLY A 86 -6.78 10.57 -9.00
N THR A 87 -6.01 11.64 -9.09
CA THR A 87 -4.61 11.63 -9.48
C THR A 87 -3.77 12.37 -8.44
N ILE A 88 -2.63 11.80 -8.08
CA ILE A 88 -1.62 12.46 -7.25
C ILE A 88 -0.37 12.70 -8.12
N PHE A 89 0.14 13.94 -8.07
CA PHE A 89 1.37 14.35 -8.73
C PHE A 89 2.49 14.31 -7.70
N GLN A 90 3.46 13.41 -7.89
CA GLN A 90 4.50 13.13 -6.89
C GLN A 90 5.34 14.37 -6.56
N GLU A 91 5.81 15.11 -7.58
CA GLU A 91 6.73 16.24 -7.39
C GLU A 91 6.07 17.42 -6.66
N SER A 92 4.86 17.79 -7.07
CA SER A 92 4.14 18.93 -6.48
C SER A 92 3.30 18.55 -5.27
N GLY A 93 3.01 17.24 -5.11
CA GLY A 93 2.04 16.74 -4.14
C GLY A 93 0.62 17.22 -4.42
N HIS A 94 0.37 17.79 -5.61
CA HIS A 94 -0.97 18.22 -6.02
C HIS A 94 -1.90 17.02 -6.17
N VAL A 95 -3.17 17.21 -5.80
CA VAL A 95 -4.22 16.20 -5.91
C VAL A 95 -5.29 16.71 -6.85
N LYS A 96 -5.63 15.93 -7.87
CA LYS A 96 -6.75 16.20 -8.76
C LYS A 96 -7.81 15.13 -8.58
N LEU A 97 -9.00 15.50 -8.15
CA LEU A 97 -10.14 14.60 -8.03
C LEU A 97 -10.56 14.03 -9.38
N GLY A 98 -11.08 12.83 -9.39
CA GLY A 98 -11.74 12.23 -10.55
C GLY A 98 -12.95 13.09 -10.97
N ARG A 99 -13.23 13.12 -12.28
CA ARG A 99 -14.31 13.98 -12.83
C ARG A 99 -15.67 13.73 -12.17
N ASN A 100 -15.96 12.50 -11.79
CA ASN A 100 -17.24 12.09 -11.22
C ASN A 100 -17.19 11.94 -9.69
N VAL A 101 -16.15 12.48 -9.03
CA VAL A 101 -15.99 12.41 -7.58
C VAL A 101 -16.49 13.71 -6.97
N ASP A 102 -17.51 13.60 -6.14
CA ASP A 102 -18.02 14.72 -5.34
C ASP A 102 -16.93 15.15 -4.32
N PRO A 103 -16.51 16.44 -4.30
CA PRO A 103 -15.50 16.95 -3.38
C PRO A 103 -15.85 16.76 -1.89
N THR A 104 -17.13 16.66 -1.54
CA THR A 104 -17.59 16.45 -0.16
C THR A 104 -17.70 14.99 0.24
N SER A 105 -17.52 14.07 -0.73
CA SER A 105 -17.68 12.63 -0.54
C SER A 105 -16.64 12.03 0.40
N ARG A 106 -16.95 10.83 0.93
CA ARG A 106 -15.98 10.00 1.67
C ARG A 106 -14.76 9.66 0.82
N LEU A 107 -14.96 9.44 -0.49
CA LEU A 107 -13.91 9.11 -1.44
C LEU A 107 -12.90 10.27 -1.61
N ALA A 108 -13.39 11.50 -1.73
CA ALA A 108 -12.55 12.71 -1.81
C ALA A 108 -11.73 12.90 -0.52
N ARG A 109 -12.36 12.73 0.65
CA ARG A 109 -11.67 12.80 1.96
C ARG A 109 -10.61 11.71 2.10
N ALA A 110 -10.90 10.49 1.64
CA ALA A 110 -9.93 9.39 1.66
C ALA A 110 -8.71 9.71 0.78
N LEU A 111 -8.92 10.25 -0.43
CA LEU A 111 -7.83 10.64 -1.32
C LEU A 111 -6.97 11.77 -0.71
N ALA A 112 -7.61 12.77 -0.09
CA ALA A 112 -6.92 13.86 0.59
C ALA A 112 -6.07 13.34 1.78
N PHE A 113 -6.63 12.44 2.60
CA PHE A 113 -5.90 11.78 3.68
C PHE A 113 -4.68 11.02 3.17
N LEU A 114 -4.82 10.24 2.09
CA LEU A 114 -3.71 9.50 1.49
C LEU A 114 -2.61 10.42 1.01
N ALA A 115 -2.96 11.53 0.35
CA ALA A 115 -1.99 12.49 -0.14
C ALA A 115 -1.20 13.15 1.01
N GLN A 116 -1.85 13.41 2.14
CA GLN A 116 -1.18 13.90 3.35
C GLN A 116 -0.30 12.81 3.98
N ALA A 117 -0.81 11.59 4.14
CA ALA A 117 -0.08 10.48 4.75
C ALA A 117 1.17 10.07 3.95
N VAL A 118 1.14 10.21 2.62
CA VAL A 118 2.31 9.97 1.77
C VAL A 118 3.37 11.06 1.92
N LYS A 119 2.99 12.30 2.22
CA LYS A 119 3.93 13.40 2.52
C LYS A 119 4.48 13.30 3.93
N ASP A 120 3.62 12.96 4.87
CA ASP A 120 3.95 12.81 6.27
C ASP A 120 3.37 11.51 6.83
N PRO A 121 4.14 10.41 6.82
CA PRO A 121 3.68 9.12 7.32
C PRO A 121 3.34 9.09 8.82
N SER A 122 3.76 10.11 9.60
CA SER A 122 3.42 10.20 11.03
C SER A 122 1.92 10.33 11.26
N ILE A 123 1.20 10.89 10.30
CA ILE A 123 -0.28 11.04 10.29
C ILE A 123 -0.97 9.68 10.46
N LEU A 124 -0.43 8.60 9.92
CA LEU A 124 -0.99 7.26 10.08
C LEU A 124 -1.05 6.88 11.57
N ARG A 125 0.05 7.05 12.28
CA ARG A 125 0.13 6.75 13.71
C ARG A 125 -0.79 7.65 14.52
N ALA A 126 -0.80 8.95 14.22
CA ALA A 126 -1.67 9.93 14.91
C ALA A 126 -3.17 9.61 14.77
N ASN A 127 -3.56 8.91 13.70
CA ASN A 127 -4.95 8.52 13.44
C ASN A 127 -5.23 7.03 13.73
N ASN A 128 -4.30 6.30 14.37
CA ASN A 128 -4.39 4.86 14.61
C ASN A 128 -4.68 4.06 13.32
N VAL A 129 -3.97 4.43 12.25
CA VAL A 129 -4.07 3.77 10.96
C VAL A 129 -2.81 2.95 10.71
N SER A 130 -2.99 1.66 10.52
CA SER A 130 -1.97 0.74 10.01
C SER A 130 -2.19 0.49 8.52
N PHE A 131 -1.17 0.03 7.80
CA PHE A 131 -1.34 -0.40 6.42
C PHE A 131 -0.51 -1.63 6.09
N GLN A 132 -0.92 -2.32 5.05
CA GLN A 132 -0.29 -3.51 4.51
C GLN A 132 -0.42 -3.54 2.99
N HIS A 133 0.47 -4.26 2.31
CA HIS A 133 0.30 -4.57 0.88
C HIS A 133 -0.44 -5.90 0.69
N GLU A 134 -1.02 -6.09 -0.49
CA GLU A 134 -1.85 -7.25 -0.83
C GLU A 134 -1.06 -8.45 -1.38
N GLY A 135 0.15 -8.72 -0.83
CA GLY A 135 0.99 -9.84 -1.25
C GLY A 135 1.56 -9.70 -2.67
N ARG A 136 1.54 -8.51 -3.24
CA ARG A 136 2.10 -8.21 -4.55
C ARG A 136 3.18 -7.14 -4.46
N CYS A 137 4.19 -7.26 -5.32
CA CYS A 137 5.24 -6.27 -5.43
C CYS A 137 4.67 -4.90 -5.84
N CYS A 138 4.87 -3.87 -5.03
CA CYS A 138 4.36 -2.52 -5.28
C CYS A 138 4.95 -1.87 -6.54
N SER A 139 6.09 -2.35 -7.04
CA SER A 139 6.73 -1.83 -8.26
C SER A 139 6.21 -2.50 -9.53
N CYS A 140 6.27 -3.83 -9.63
CA CYS A 140 5.94 -4.57 -10.86
C CYS A 140 4.59 -5.29 -10.82
N GLY A 141 4.00 -5.49 -9.63
CA GLY A 141 2.71 -6.16 -9.45
C GLY A 141 2.79 -7.70 -9.42
N MET A 142 3.99 -8.31 -9.50
CA MET A 142 4.17 -9.75 -9.37
C MET A 142 3.84 -10.22 -7.95
N ALA A 143 3.32 -11.44 -7.79
CA ALA A 143 3.07 -12.04 -6.49
C ALA A 143 4.39 -12.15 -5.70
N LEU A 144 4.35 -11.84 -4.41
CA LEU A 144 5.47 -11.99 -3.50
C LEU A 144 5.40 -13.37 -2.86
N THR A 145 6.26 -14.26 -3.29
CA THR A 145 6.35 -15.65 -2.81
C THR A 145 7.54 -15.89 -1.91
N HIS A 146 8.57 -15.03 -2.01
CA HIS A 146 9.76 -15.16 -1.18
C HIS A 146 9.53 -14.57 0.21
N PRO A 147 9.83 -15.29 1.32
CA PRO A 147 9.58 -14.82 2.68
C PRO A 147 10.18 -13.44 3.00
N SER A 148 11.40 -13.14 2.51
CA SER A 148 12.04 -11.84 2.73
C SER A 148 11.38 -10.69 1.96
N SER A 149 10.66 -10.97 0.87
CA SER A 149 9.97 -9.95 0.06
C SER A 149 8.64 -9.50 0.67
N ILE A 150 8.00 -10.38 1.44
CA ILE A 150 6.69 -10.13 2.02
C ILE A 150 6.72 -8.97 3.03
N PRO A 151 7.67 -8.89 4.00
CA PRO A 151 7.70 -7.76 4.94
C PRO A 151 7.96 -6.41 4.29
N VAL A 152 8.62 -6.39 3.13
CA VAL A 152 9.10 -5.15 2.49
C VAL A 152 8.23 -4.66 1.33
N GLY A 153 7.33 -5.50 0.80
CA GLY A 153 6.45 -5.14 -0.30
C GLY A 153 7.12 -5.04 -1.68
N PHE A 154 8.36 -5.50 -1.82
CA PHE A 154 9.11 -5.55 -3.09
C PHE A 154 9.67 -6.94 -3.36
N GLY A 155 9.57 -7.40 -4.61
CA GLY A 155 10.31 -8.58 -5.05
C GLY A 155 11.81 -8.29 -5.14
N PRO A 156 12.68 -9.35 -5.15
CA PRO A 156 14.12 -9.19 -5.04
C PRO A 156 14.73 -8.23 -6.07
N ASP A 157 14.39 -8.37 -7.35
CA ASP A 157 14.93 -7.51 -8.41
C ASP A 157 14.45 -6.06 -8.29
N CYS A 158 13.19 -5.86 -7.90
CA CYS A 158 12.64 -4.53 -7.68
C CYS A 158 13.28 -3.85 -6.48
N LEU A 159 13.51 -4.58 -5.39
CA LEU A 159 14.21 -4.08 -4.21
C LEU A 159 15.66 -3.73 -4.56
N LYS A 160 16.38 -4.61 -5.25
CA LYS A 160 17.75 -4.34 -5.72
C LYS A 160 17.83 -3.08 -6.58
N SER A 161 16.82 -2.84 -7.42
CA SER A 161 16.74 -1.61 -8.21
C SER A 161 16.49 -0.38 -7.37
N LYS A 162 15.62 -0.48 -6.36
CA LYS A 162 15.31 0.60 -5.41
C LYS A 162 16.51 0.95 -4.52
N MET A 163 17.28 -0.04 -4.10
CA MET A 163 18.49 0.13 -3.27
C MET A 163 19.62 0.91 -3.97
N LYS A 164 19.50 1.21 -5.27
CA LYS A 164 20.42 2.13 -5.97
C LYS A 164 20.17 3.60 -5.62
N ASP A 165 18.98 3.93 -5.11
CA ASP A 165 18.68 5.23 -4.54
C ASP A 165 19.25 5.30 -3.12
N PRO A 166 20.19 6.22 -2.83
CA PRO A 166 20.84 6.29 -1.54
C PRO A 166 19.88 6.66 -0.40
N ASP A 167 18.89 7.51 -0.64
CA ASP A 167 17.92 7.92 0.38
C ASP A 167 17.02 6.74 0.76
N PHE A 168 16.51 6.02 -0.23
CA PHE A 168 15.78 4.78 0.01
C PHE A 168 16.64 3.75 0.73
N ALA A 169 17.88 3.54 0.29
CA ALA A 169 18.77 2.54 0.88
C ALA A 169 19.08 2.83 2.35
N ASN A 170 19.30 4.09 2.70
CA ASN A 170 19.53 4.51 4.09
C ASN A 170 18.30 4.29 4.96
N MET A 171 17.13 4.76 4.51
CA MET A 171 15.88 4.57 5.21
C MET A 171 15.55 3.08 5.37
N PHE A 172 15.76 2.29 4.33
CA PHE A 172 15.51 0.85 4.33
C PHE A 172 16.37 0.11 5.37
N ARG A 173 17.69 0.41 5.44
CA ARG A 173 18.59 -0.19 6.42
C ARG A 173 18.21 0.17 7.86
N LEU A 174 17.76 1.40 8.10
CA LEU A 174 17.27 1.82 9.42
C LEU A 174 15.97 1.09 9.80
N THR A 175 15.12 0.80 8.82
CA THR A 175 13.84 0.11 9.04
C THR A 175 14.00 -1.39 9.22
N PHE A 176 14.96 -1.99 8.51
CA PHE A 176 15.23 -3.44 8.50
C PHE A 176 16.73 -3.72 8.71
N PRO A 177 17.28 -3.49 9.93
CA PRO A 177 18.71 -3.64 10.19
C PRO A 177 19.23 -5.07 9.96
N ASP A 178 18.40 -6.07 10.21
CA ASP A 178 18.75 -7.49 10.09
C ASP A 178 18.39 -8.11 8.73
N PHE A 179 17.96 -7.28 7.76
CA PHE A 179 17.53 -7.79 6.46
C PHE A 179 18.73 -8.35 5.67
N LYS A 180 18.63 -9.63 5.31
CA LYS A 180 19.59 -10.32 4.44
C LYS A 180 18.89 -10.71 3.15
N TYR A 181 19.60 -10.46 2.02
CA TYR A 181 19.14 -10.89 0.69
C TYR A 181 19.23 -12.41 0.53
#